data_edf882b20e18b61af1bd19fccf6d59f9
#
_entry.id   edf882b20e18b61af1bd19fccf6d59f9
#
_cell.length_a   1.000
_cell.length_b   1.000
_cell.length_c   1.000
_cell.angle_alpha   90.00
_cell.angle_beta   90.00
_cell.angle_gamma   90.00
#
_symmetry.space_group_name_H-M   'P 1'
#
loop_
_entity.id
_entity.type
_entity.pdbx_description
1 polymer ?
#
loop_
_entity_poly.entity_id
_entity_poly.type
_entity_poly.pdbx_seq_one_letter_code
_entity_poly.pdbx_strand_id
1 'polypeptide(L)'
;MWARVARFEGDPADIDARLERLRPLLESGAIPPELADAKFLLLADRASGGMLGVTLFDSEEAMRKGDEVMNAGPGNAGSRSAVEFYEVPLHTL
;
A
#
# COMPACT_ATOMS: atom_id res chain seq x y z
N MET A 1 11.81 -7.14 -9.45
CA MET A 1 10.90 -6.62 -8.40
C MET A 1 9.84 -5.73 -9.05
N TRP A 2 8.64 -5.78 -8.54
CA TRP A 2 7.49 -5.02 -9.03
C TRP A 2 6.83 -4.26 -7.89
N ALA A 3 6.29 -3.09 -8.20
CA ALA A 3 5.66 -2.23 -7.21
C ALA A 3 4.20 -1.93 -7.59
N ARG A 4 3.31 -2.09 -6.62
CA ARG A 4 1.93 -1.60 -6.69
C ARG A 4 1.87 -0.32 -5.86
N VAL A 5 1.46 0.77 -6.49
CA VAL A 5 1.37 2.08 -5.83
C VAL A 5 -0.09 2.51 -5.77
N ALA A 6 -0.65 2.58 -4.58
CA ALA A 6 -2.00 3.07 -4.35
C ALA A 6 -1.94 4.51 -3.84
N ARG A 7 -2.65 5.40 -4.52
CA ARG A 7 -2.71 6.83 -4.14
C ARG A 7 -3.97 7.10 -3.34
N PHE A 8 -3.81 7.82 -2.26
CA PHE A 8 -4.90 8.24 -1.39
C PHE A 8 -4.87 9.74 -1.21
N GLU A 9 -6.03 10.36 -1.25
CA GLU A 9 -6.19 11.77 -0.96
C GLU A 9 -6.83 11.94 0.40
N GLY A 10 -6.55 13.07 1.05
CA GLY A 10 -7.12 13.36 2.36
C GLY A 10 -6.63 14.68 2.91
N ASP A 11 -7.09 14.99 4.12
CA ASP A 11 -6.71 16.20 4.82
C ASP A 11 -5.39 15.97 5.58
N PRO A 12 -4.44 16.92 5.52
CA PRO A 12 -3.21 16.82 6.32
C PRO A 12 -3.43 16.57 7.81
N ALA A 13 -4.52 17.10 8.36
CA ALA A 13 -4.85 16.92 9.77
C ALA A 13 -5.23 15.48 10.12
N ASP A 14 -5.62 14.66 9.14
CA ASP A 14 -6.07 13.30 9.36
C ASP A 14 -4.98 12.24 9.19
N ILE A 15 -3.77 12.63 8.79
CA ILE A 15 -2.70 11.68 8.49
C ILE A 15 -2.38 10.81 9.71
N ASP A 16 -2.18 11.41 10.87
CA ASP A 16 -1.81 10.65 12.07
C ASP A 16 -2.91 9.68 12.50
N ALA A 17 -4.17 10.09 12.37
CA ALA A 17 -5.32 9.21 12.68
C ALA A 17 -5.37 8.02 11.71
N ARG A 18 -5.05 8.24 10.44
CA ARG A 18 -5.01 7.18 9.43
C ARG A 18 -3.86 6.20 9.71
N LEU A 19 -2.70 6.71 10.09
CA LEU A 19 -1.55 5.88 10.46
C LEU A 19 -1.86 5.02 11.70
N GLU A 20 -2.53 5.58 12.70
CA GLU A 20 -2.92 4.83 13.89
C GLU A 20 -3.89 3.68 13.58
N ARG A 21 -4.73 3.84 12.56
CA ARG A 21 -5.64 2.77 12.13
C ARG A 21 -4.93 1.68 11.34
N LEU A 22 -3.89 2.04 10.58
CA LEU A 22 -3.17 1.09 9.73
C LEU A 22 -2.08 0.33 10.49
N ARG A 23 -1.46 0.95 11.48
CA ARG A 23 -0.36 0.35 12.25
C ARG A 23 -0.70 -1.01 12.84
N PRO A 24 -1.83 -1.20 13.51
CA PRO A 24 -2.17 -2.51 14.06
C PRO A 24 -2.32 -3.60 13.00
N LEU A 25 -2.79 -3.26 11.80
CA LEU A 25 -2.93 -4.21 10.70
C LEU A 25 -1.58 -4.72 10.23
N LEU A 26 -0.57 -3.86 10.19
CA LEU A 26 0.78 -4.24 9.78
C LEU A 26 1.53 -4.98 10.89
N GLU A 27 1.32 -4.60 12.14
CA GLU A 27 1.99 -5.20 13.30
C GLU A 27 1.39 -6.54 13.72
N SER A 28 0.11 -6.76 13.46
CA SER A 28 -0.61 -7.95 13.92
C SER A 28 -0.22 -9.23 13.18
N GLY A 29 0.41 -9.11 12.01
CA GLY A 29 0.71 -10.26 11.18
C GLY A 29 -0.50 -10.86 10.48
N ALA A 30 -1.66 -10.22 10.58
CA ALA A 30 -2.89 -10.66 9.91
C ALA A 30 -2.85 -10.29 8.42
N ILE A 31 -1.80 -10.72 7.74
CA ILE A 31 -1.59 -10.45 6.32
C ILE A 31 -2.01 -11.69 5.53
N PRO A 32 -2.82 -11.54 4.46
CA PRO A 32 -3.19 -12.67 3.61
C PRO A 32 -1.96 -13.42 3.09
N PRO A 33 -2.06 -14.75 2.89
CA PRO A 33 -0.92 -15.54 2.40
C PRO A 33 -0.34 -15.03 1.08
N GLU A 34 -1.17 -14.46 0.22
CA GLU A 34 -0.75 -13.89 -1.06
C GLU A 34 0.16 -12.67 -0.90
N LEU A 35 0.18 -12.06 0.27
CA LEU A 35 0.99 -10.89 0.59
C LEU A 35 2.11 -11.20 1.58
N ALA A 36 2.29 -12.47 1.96
CA ALA A 36 3.23 -12.85 3.01
C ALA A 36 4.68 -12.46 2.71
N ASP A 37 5.08 -12.52 1.45
CA ASP A 37 6.44 -12.18 1.02
C ASP A 37 6.56 -10.74 0.52
N ALA A 38 5.48 -9.99 0.50
CA ALA A 38 5.49 -8.61 0.06
C ALA A 38 6.06 -7.67 1.12
N LYS A 39 6.68 -6.60 0.66
CA LYS A 39 7.15 -5.52 1.53
C LYS A 39 6.26 -4.31 1.35
N PHE A 40 6.04 -3.58 2.43
CA PHE A 40 5.14 -2.45 2.44
C PHE A 40 5.87 -1.18 2.85
N LEU A 41 5.57 -0.10 2.13
CA LEU A 41 6.01 1.25 2.48
C LEU A 41 4.79 2.16 2.44
N LEU A 42 4.65 3.01 3.42
CA LEU A 42 3.62 4.03 3.40
C LEU A 42 4.30 5.39 3.40
N LEU A 43 4.03 6.16 2.36
CA LEU A 43 4.58 7.50 2.17
C LEU A 43 3.48 8.52 2.45
N ALA A 44 3.81 9.56 3.19
CA ALA A 44 2.85 10.59 3.54
C ALA A 44 3.40 11.97 3.18
N ASP A 45 2.58 12.77 2.51
CA ASP A 45 2.85 14.18 2.27
C ASP A 45 2.02 14.99 3.27
N ARG A 46 2.67 15.47 4.32
CA ARG A 46 1.98 16.18 5.39
C ARG A 46 1.52 17.58 4.99
N ALA A 47 2.02 18.10 3.87
CA ALA A 47 1.59 19.40 3.37
C ALA A 47 0.27 19.30 2.62
N SER A 48 0.10 18.27 1.78
CA SER A 48 -1.10 18.09 0.96
C SER A 48 -2.15 17.18 1.58
N GLY A 49 -1.74 16.29 2.48
CA GLY A 49 -2.60 15.23 3.01
C GLY A 49 -2.62 13.98 2.15
N GLY A 50 -1.87 13.94 1.06
CA GLY A 50 -1.77 12.78 0.19
C GLY A 50 -0.92 11.68 0.81
N MET A 51 -1.26 10.43 0.48
CA MET A 51 -0.52 9.24 0.93
C MET A 51 -0.32 8.28 -0.23
N LEU A 52 0.80 7.58 -0.22
CA LEU A 52 1.08 6.50 -1.17
C LEU A 52 1.31 5.21 -0.39
N GLY A 53 0.52 4.19 -0.70
CA GLY A 53 0.77 2.84 -0.22
C GLY A 53 1.55 2.08 -1.29
N VAL A 54 2.80 1.75 -1.00
CA VAL A 54 3.67 1.01 -1.92
C VAL A 54 3.83 -0.41 -1.43
N THR A 55 3.49 -1.37 -2.27
CA THR A 55 3.68 -2.78 -2.00
C THR A 55 4.65 -3.36 -3.02
N LEU A 56 5.71 -3.99 -2.54
CA LEU A 56 6.77 -4.54 -3.39
C LEU A 56 6.63 -6.06 -3.48
N PHE A 57 6.72 -6.59 -4.69
CA PHE A 57 6.58 -8.01 -5.00
C PHE A 57 7.78 -8.51 -5.79
N ASP A 58 8.08 -9.79 -5.67
CA ASP A 58 9.20 -10.40 -6.38
C ASP A 58 8.94 -10.60 -7.87
N SER A 59 7.67 -10.69 -8.27
CA SER A 59 7.29 -10.91 -9.66
C SER A 59 6.03 -10.14 -10.02
N GLU A 60 5.81 -9.94 -11.32
CA GLU A 60 4.59 -9.33 -11.83
C GLU A 60 3.35 -10.16 -11.47
N GLU A 61 3.47 -11.49 -11.56
CA GLU A 61 2.37 -12.39 -11.21
C GLU A 61 1.96 -12.24 -9.75
N ALA A 62 2.95 -12.20 -8.84
CA ALA A 62 2.70 -11.99 -7.42
C ALA A 62 2.03 -10.63 -7.18
N MET A 63 2.45 -9.59 -7.91
CA MET A 63 1.85 -8.27 -7.82
C MET A 63 0.38 -8.29 -8.24
N ARG A 64 0.05 -8.96 -9.35
CA ARG A 64 -1.33 -9.04 -9.84
C ARG A 64 -2.24 -9.78 -8.87
N LYS A 65 -1.74 -10.88 -8.29
CA LYS A 65 -2.48 -11.63 -7.26
C LYS A 65 -2.68 -10.80 -6.00
N GLY A 66 -1.64 -10.10 -5.58
CA GLY A 66 -1.71 -9.21 -4.43
C GLY A 66 -2.70 -8.07 -4.65
N ASP A 67 -2.74 -7.51 -5.86
CA ASP A 67 -3.69 -6.46 -6.22
C ASP A 67 -5.13 -6.94 -6.09
N GLU A 68 -5.44 -8.15 -6.57
CA GLU A 68 -6.77 -8.72 -6.44
C GLU A 68 -7.19 -8.87 -4.98
N VAL A 69 -6.30 -9.37 -4.14
CA VAL A 69 -6.54 -9.54 -2.71
C VAL A 69 -6.76 -8.18 -2.03
N MET A 70 -5.94 -7.20 -2.34
CA MET A 70 -6.05 -5.87 -1.76
C MET A 70 -7.31 -5.15 -2.20
N ASN A 71 -7.74 -5.32 -3.47
CA ASN A 71 -8.97 -4.74 -3.97
C ASN A 71 -10.23 -5.35 -3.35
N ALA A 72 -10.17 -6.61 -2.95
CA ALA A 72 -11.27 -7.29 -2.29
C ALA A 72 -11.35 -6.99 -0.79
N GLY A 73 -10.29 -6.41 -0.22
CA GLY A 73 -10.21 -6.15 1.22
C GLY A 73 -10.96 -4.91 1.66
N PRO A 74 -11.33 -4.83 2.95
CA PRO A 74 -12.08 -3.69 3.47
C PRO A 74 -11.30 -2.39 3.50
N GLY A 75 -9.97 -2.44 3.42
CA GLY A 75 -9.11 -1.26 3.44
C GLY A 75 -9.15 -0.42 2.18
N ASN A 76 -9.86 -0.87 1.14
CA ASN A 76 -9.93 -0.16 -0.15
C ASN A 76 -11.10 0.80 -0.24
N ALA A 77 -11.94 0.84 0.76
CA ALA A 77 -13.04 1.80 0.79
C ALA A 77 -12.50 3.21 1.02
N GLY A 78 -13.08 4.18 0.38
CA GLY A 78 -12.87 5.58 0.70
C GLY A 78 -11.99 6.33 -0.30
N SER A 79 -10.91 6.95 0.16
CA SER A 79 -10.20 8.02 -0.53
C SER A 79 -9.15 7.60 -1.57
N ARG A 80 -9.12 6.32 -1.96
CA ARG A 80 -8.17 5.87 -2.98
C ARG A 80 -8.50 6.51 -4.33
N SER A 81 -7.55 7.26 -4.90
CA SER A 81 -7.75 7.97 -6.16
C SER A 81 -7.18 7.22 -7.36
N ALA A 82 -6.15 6.38 -7.17
CA ALA A 82 -5.53 5.65 -8.26
C ALA A 82 -4.72 4.46 -7.74
N VAL A 83 -4.52 3.47 -8.61
CA VAL A 83 -3.57 2.37 -8.39
C VAL A 83 -2.70 2.28 -9.64
N GLU A 84 -1.39 2.24 -9.45
CA GLU A 84 -0.42 2.19 -10.52
C GLU A 84 0.53 1.02 -10.31
N PHE A 85 1.08 0.48 -11.39
CA PHE A 85 1.97 -0.67 -11.38
C PHE A 85 3.28 -0.30 -12.06
N TYR A 86 4.41 -0.65 -11.43
CA TYR A 86 5.72 -0.34 -11.94
C TYR A 86 6.67 -1.51 -11.78
N GLU A 87 7.57 -1.70 -12.76
CA GLU A 87 8.75 -2.50 -12.55
C GLU A 87 9.75 -1.68 -11.73
N VAL A 88 10.48 -2.34 -10.83
CA VAL A 88 11.52 -1.70 -10.03
C VAL A 88 12.88 -2.20 -10.55
N PRO A 89 13.48 -1.51 -11.53
CA PRO A 89 14.74 -1.96 -12.13
C PRO A 89 15.97 -1.75 -11.27
N LEU A 90 15.91 -0.82 -10.32
CA LEU A 90 16.99 -0.51 -9.40
C LEU A 90 16.46 -0.28 -7.98
N HIS A 91 17.11 -0.89 -7.01
CA HIS A 91 16.81 -0.68 -5.59
C HIS A 91 18.00 -1.11 -4.73
N THR A 92 17.94 -0.71 -3.46
CA THR A 92 18.92 -1.11 -2.45
C THR A 92 18.28 -1.88 -1.28
N LEU A 93 17.09 -2.37 -1.50
CA LEU A 93 16.30 -3.05 -0.43
C LEU A 93 16.79 -4.45 -0.08
#